data_7a9de8140d75293eb54e4161f9934f0e
#
_entry.id   7a9de8140d75293eb54e4161f9934f0e
#
_cell.length_a   1.000
_cell.length_b   1.000
_cell.length_c   1.000
_cell.angle_alpha   90.00
_cell.angle_beta   90.00
_cell.angle_gamma   90.00
#
_symmetry.space_group_name_H-M   'P 1'
#
loop_
_entity.id
_entity.type
_entity.pdbx_description
1 polymer ?
#
loop_
_entity_poly.entity_id
_entity_poly.type
_entity_poly.pdbx_seq_one_letter_code
_entity_poly.pdbx_strand_id
1 'polypeptide(L)'
;YIEVPYFKMTVMIIILTVGVDFLEAMLMHGITVAFGGVSNIRMMLSLIGVRALYHSIGVAIMGLVSLVSAKVALVAAVIFMMMSAYVEHHLYVSAVECSEDRKLYAFLVEKICLAVVCLILGYVFGDIITMVL
;
A
#
# COMPACT_ATOMS: atom_id res chain seq x y z
N TYR A 1 16.66 24.02 -19.36
CA TYR A 1 16.30 23.86 -17.94
C TYR A 1 14.87 23.31 -17.87
N ILE A 2 14.73 22.05 -17.51
CA ILE A 2 13.40 21.47 -17.20
C ILE A 2 13.14 21.83 -15.75
N GLU A 3 12.28 22.81 -15.51
CA GLU A 3 11.77 23.08 -14.16
C GLU A 3 10.87 21.92 -13.76
N VAL A 4 11.38 21.05 -12.88
CA VAL A 4 10.57 19.98 -12.31
C VAL A 4 9.62 20.60 -11.29
N PRO A 5 8.30 20.50 -11.47
CA PRO A 5 7.34 21.12 -10.58
C PRO A 5 7.19 20.30 -9.27
N TYR A 6 8.25 20.29 -8.47
CA TYR A 6 8.34 19.48 -7.24
C TYR A 6 7.12 19.63 -6.33
N PHE A 7 6.59 20.84 -6.19
CA PHE A 7 5.43 21.08 -5.34
C PHE A 7 4.18 20.34 -5.88
N LYS A 8 3.90 20.48 -7.18
CA LYS A 8 2.76 19.80 -7.82
C LYS A 8 2.90 18.29 -7.72
N MET A 9 4.10 17.76 -8.00
CA MET A 9 4.40 16.33 -7.89
C MET A 9 4.19 15.82 -6.47
N THR A 10 4.69 16.54 -5.47
CA THR A 10 4.54 16.16 -4.06
C THR A 10 3.06 16.11 -3.64
N VAL A 11 2.30 17.15 -3.97
CA VAL A 11 0.86 17.19 -3.67
C VAL A 11 0.12 16.06 -4.36
N MET A 12 0.42 15.79 -5.63
CA MET A 12 -0.21 14.71 -6.39
C MET A 12 0.12 13.33 -5.79
N ILE A 13 1.37 13.09 -5.41
CA ILE A 13 1.79 11.83 -4.76
C ILE A 13 1.04 11.64 -3.43
N ILE A 14 0.92 12.69 -2.61
CA ILE A 14 0.18 12.62 -1.35
C ILE A 14 -1.28 12.25 -1.61
N ILE A 15 -1.95 12.92 -2.53
CA ILE A 15 -3.36 12.66 -2.86
C ILE A 15 -3.54 11.22 -3.35
N LEU A 16 -2.68 10.77 -4.25
CA LEU A 16 -2.74 9.40 -4.78
C LEU A 16 -2.50 8.36 -3.69
N THR A 17 -1.50 8.57 -2.83
CA THR A 17 -1.19 7.64 -1.74
C THR A 17 -2.35 7.53 -0.75
N VAL A 18 -2.90 8.64 -0.29
CA VAL A 18 -4.05 8.64 0.62
C VAL A 18 -5.28 8.03 -0.03
N GLY A 19 -5.51 8.32 -1.32
CA GLY A 19 -6.62 7.74 -2.08
C GLY A 19 -6.51 6.22 -2.23
N VAL A 20 -5.32 5.71 -2.54
CA VAL A 20 -5.05 4.26 -2.64
C VAL A 20 -5.18 3.59 -1.27
N ASP A 21 -4.66 4.17 -0.21
CA ASP A 21 -4.78 3.63 1.15
C ASP A 21 -6.25 3.54 1.60
N PHE A 22 -7.05 4.56 1.29
CA PHE A 22 -8.48 4.55 1.58
C PHE A 22 -9.22 3.47 0.78
N LEU A 23 -8.92 3.37 -0.51
CA LEU A 23 -9.47 2.33 -1.40
C LEU A 23 -9.12 0.94 -0.89
N GLU A 24 -7.88 0.71 -0.49
CA GLU A 24 -7.43 -0.56 0.07
C GLU A 24 -8.18 -0.91 1.36
N ALA A 25 -8.37 0.04 2.26
CA ALA A 25 -9.16 -0.15 3.48
C ALA A 25 -10.61 -0.56 3.16
N MET A 26 -11.22 0.04 2.15
CA MET A 26 -12.57 -0.30 1.68
C MET A 26 -12.63 -1.71 1.09
N LEU A 27 -11.66 -2.07 0.24
CA LEU A 27 -11.56 -3.41 -0.34
C LEU A 27 -11.33 -4.47 0.74
N MET A 28 -10.42 -4.23 1.67
CA MET A 28 -10.11 -5.14 2.76
C MET A 28 -11.35 -5.37 3.65
N HIS A 29 -12.09 -4.31 3.96
CA HIS A 29 -13.35 -4.41 4.68
C HIS A 29 -14.39 -5.25 3.92
N GLY A 30 -14.67 -4.91 2.66
CA GLY A 30 -15.68 -5.58 1.85
C GLY A 30 -15.36 -7.06 1.62
N ILE A 31 -14.13 -7.40 1.31
CA ILE A 31 -13.69 -8.78 1.08
C ILE A 31 -13.72 -9.59 2.37
N THR A 32 -13.28 -9.01 3.51
CA THR A 32 -13.35 -9.68 4.81
C THR A 32 -14.79 -10.05 5.18
N VAL A 33 -15.72 -9.13 4.97
CA VAL A 33 -17.16 -9.41 5.21
C VAL A 33 -17.69 -10.46 4.25
N ALA A 34 -17.31 -10.42 2.98
CA ALA A 34 -17.71 -11.40 1.97
C ALA A 34 -17.23 -12.82 2.31
N PHE A 35 -16.08 -12.96 2.97
CA PHE A 35 -15.57 -14.24 3.48
C PHE A 35 -16.14 -14.63 4.86
N GLY A 36 -17.12 -13.89 5.35
CA GLY A 36 -17.80 -14.18 6.62
C GLY A 36 -17.04 -13.74 7.87
N GLY A 37 -16.06 -12.85 7.72
CA GLY A 37 -15.37 -12.22 8.84
C GLY A 37 -16.13 -11.03 9.41
N VAL A 38 -15.82 -10.70 10.66
CA VAL A 38 -16.31 -9.47 11.29
C VAL A 38 -15.27 -8.37 11.05
N SER A 39 -15.69 -7.29 10.43
CA SER A 39 -14.82 -6.18 10.06
C SER A 39 -15.51 -4.83 10.27
N ASN A 40 -14.72 -3.82 10.55
CA ASN A 40 -15.14 -2.43 10.67
C ASN A 40 -14.17 -1.56 9.85
N ILE A 41 -14.70 -0.63 9.08
CA ILE A 41 -13.90 0.28 8.24
C ILE A 41 -12.89 1.08 9.07
N ARG A 42 -13.23 1.50 10.29
CA ARG A 42 -12.30 2.20 11.19
C ARG A 42 -11.12 1.32 11.57
N MET A 43 -11.35 0.03 11.84
CA MET A 43 -10.30 -0.94 12.15
C MET A 43 -9.39 -1.12 10.93
N MET A 44 -9.94 -1.24 9.73
CA MET A 44 -9.15 -1.37 8.50
C MET A 44 -8.34 -0.11 8.20
N LEU A 45 -8.90 1.07 8.40
CA LEU A 45 -8.15 2.33 8.28
C LEU A 45 -7.01 2.42 9.30
N SER A 46 -7.22 1.96 10.52
CA SER A 46 -6.16 1.92 11.54
C SER A 46 -5.04 0.96 11.14
N LEU A 47 -5.37 -0.20 10.62
CA LEU A 47 -4.39 -1.20 10.13
C LEU A 47 -3.56 -0.63 8.98
N ILE A 48 -4.21 0.00 8.00
CA ILE A 48 -3.54 0.67 6.89
C ILE A 48 -2.66 1.82 7.39
N GLY A 49 -3.12 2.59 8.39
CA GLY A 49 -2.32 3.65 9.01
C GLY A 49 -1.05 3.13 9.68
N VAL A 50 -1.11 2.03 10.40
CA VAL A 50 0.08 1.37 10.98
C VAL A 50 1.04 0.89 9.89
N ARG A 51 0.51 0.29 8.83
CA ARG A 51 1.31 -0.09 7.67
C ARG A 51 1.97 1.13 7.01
N ALA A 52 1.24 2.21 6.80
CA ALA A 52 1.77 3.43 6.20
C ALA A 52 2.92 4.03 7.03
N LEU A 53 2.81 4.00 8.37
CA LEU A 53 3.89 4.40 9.26
C LEU A 53 5.12 3.51 9.08
N TYR A 54 4.94 2.20 9.05
CA TYR A 54 6.02 1.24 8.81
C TYR A 54 6.72 1.50 7.46
N HIS A 55 5.94 1.70 6.39
CA HIS A 55 6.47 2.02 5.06
C HIS A 55 7.25 3.34 5.05
N SER A 56 6.76 4.38 5.72
CA SER A 56 7.42 5.68 5.78
C SER A 56 8.80 5.58 6.44
N ILE A 57 8.92 4.81 7.52
CA ILE A 57 10.20 4.55 8.19
C ILE A 57 11.14 3.79 7.24
N GLY A 58 10.64 2.76 6.57
CA GLY A 58 11.43 1.98 5.61
C GLY A 58 11.95 2.82 4.44
N VAL A 59 11.10 3.65 3.85
CA VAL A 59 11.49 4.56 2.76
C VAL A 59 12.56 5.54 3.23
N ALA A 60 12.45 6.09 4.43
CA ALA A 60 13.47 6.97 4.99
C ALA A 60 14.83 6.26 5.16
N ILE A 61 14.84 5.04 5.70
CA ILE A 61 16.05 4.22 5.85
C ILE A 61 16.65 3.92 4.48
N MET A 62 15.82 3.52 3.49
CA MET A 62 16.28 3.23 2.13
C MET A 62 16.86 4.45 1.45
N GLY A 63 16.26 5.63 1.65
CA GLY A 63 16.79 6.89 1.17
C GLY A 63 18.21 7.15 1.68
N LEU A 64 18.45 6.93 2.98
CA LEU A 64 19.79 7.08 3.57
C LEU A 64 20.78 6.04 3.03
N VAL A 65 20.37 4.78 2.90
CA VAL A 65 21.22 3.70 2.36
C VAL A 65 21.57 3.97 0.90
N SER A 66 20.66 4.55 0.11
CA SER A 66 20.89 4.87 -1.29
C SER A 66 22.00 5.92 -1.50
N LEU A 67 22.23 6.79 -0.52
CA LEU A 67 23.35 7.75 -0.55
C LEU A 67 24.72 7.06 -0.48
N VAL A 68 24.79 5.86 0.12
CA VAL A 68 26.03 5.08 0.23
C VAL A 68 26.18 4.15 -0.97
N SER A 69 25.14 3.42 -1.34
CA SER A 69 25.15 2.50 -2.49
C SER A 69 23.75 2.20 -2.98
N ALA A 70 23.49 2.55 -4.24
CA ALA A 70 22.22 2.24 -4.90
C ALA A 70 21.95 0.72 -5.01
N LYS A 71 23.00 -0.10 -5.20
CA LYS A 71 22.87 -1.57 -5.27
C LYS A 71 22.43 -2.16 -3.92
N VAL A 72 23.04 -1.69 -2.82
CA VAL A 72 22.68 -2.12 -1.47
C VAL A 72 21.26 -1.66 -1.14
N ALA A 73 20.89 -0.44 -1.51
CA ALA A 73 19.54 0.07 -1.33
C ALA A 73 18.49 -0.77 -2.06
N LEU A 74 18.78 -1.22 -3.28
CA LEU A 74 17.88 -2.09 -4.04
C LEU A 74 17.64 -3.43 -3.33
N VAL A 75 18.69 -4.09 -2.85
CA VAL A 75 18.57 -5.35 -2.11
C VAL A 75 17.80 -5.14 -0.81
N ALA A 76 18.12 -4.08 -0.07
CA ALA A 76 17.41 -3.71 1.15
C ALA A 76 15.92 -3.42 0.88
N ALA A 77 15.59 -2.79 -0.25
CA ALA A 77 14.22 -2.54 -0.66
C ALA A 77 13.42 -3.84 -0.90
N VAL A 78 14.01 -4.83 -1.54
CA VAL A 78 13.37 -6.13 -1.76
C VAL A 78 13.10 -6.83 -0.41
N ILE A 79 14.09 -6.87 0.46
CA ILE A 79 13.94 -7.46 1.81
C ILE A 79 12.84 -6.74 2.58
N PHE A 80 12.85 -5.40 2.56
CA PHE A 80 11.86 -4.58 3.23
C PHE A 80 10.43 -4.82 2.71
N MET A 81 10.26 -4.95 1.39
CA MET A 81 8.95 -5.27 0.80
C MET A 81 8.43 -6.64 1.27
N MET A 82 9.30 -7.66 1.34
CA MET A 82 8.91 -8.96 1.86
C MET A 82 8.52 -8.91 3.34
N MET A 83 9.28 -8.18 4.16
CA MET A 83 8.97 -7.97 5.57
C MET A 83 7.66 -7.19 5.75
N SER A 84 7.43 -6.19 4.92
CA SER A 84 6.20 -5.39 4.93
C SER A 84 4.96 -6.24 4.66
N ALA A 85 5.01 -7.12 3.66
CA ALA A 85 3.90 -8.02 3.35
C ALA A 85 3.61 -8.97 4.52
N TYR A 86 4.65 -9.47 5.19
CA TYR A 86 4.51 -10.32 6.37
C TYR A 86 3.88 -9.56 7.55
N VAL A 87 4.35 -8.34 7.84
CA VAL A 87 3.81 -7.50 8.92
C VAL A 87 2.35 -7.17 8.66
N GLU A 88 2.01 -6.80 7.44
CA GLU A 88 0.63 -6.50 7.06
C GLU A 88 -0.30 -7.72 7.23
N HIS A 89 0.13 -8.89 6.77
CA HIS A 89 -0.62 -10.13 6.96
C HIS A 89 -0.81 -10.44 8.44
N HIS A 90 0.23 -10.29 9.25
CA HIS A 90 0.16 -10.53 10.70
C HIS A 90 -0.81 -9.56 11.39
N LEU A 91 -0.77 -8.29 11.04
CA LEU A 91 -1.71 -7.29 11.54
C LEU A 91 -3.16 -7.62 11.16
N TYR A 92 -3.37 -8.02 9.90
CA TYR A 92 -4.69 -8.42 9.40
C TYR A 92 -5.23 -9.62 10.16
N VAL A 93 -4.44 -10.69 10.29
CA VAL A 93 -4.82 -11.92 10.99
C VAL A 93 -5.14 -11.66 12.47
N SER A 94 -4.41 -10.77 13.13
CA SER A 94 -4.64 -10.42 14.53
C SER A 94 -5.86 -9.52 14.74
N ALA A 95 -6.24 -8.73 13.74
CA ALA A 95 -7.34 -7.76 13.84
C ALA A 95 -8.70 -8.34 13.42
N VAL A 96 -8.72 -9.36 12.58
CA VAL A 96 -9.95 -9.91 11.99
C VAL A 96 -10.42 -11.17 12.73
N GLU A 97 -11.69 -11.18 13.10
CA GLU A 97 -12.35 -12.37 13.65
C GLU A 97 -12.95 -13.22 12.52
N CYS A 98 -12.24 -14.29 12.16
CA CYS A 98 -12.64 -15.25 11.14
C CYS A 98 -11.85 -16.55 11.31
N SER A 99 -12.23 -17.64 10.62
CA SER A 99 -11.39 -18.85 10.57
C SER A 99 -10.06 -18.57 9.87
N GLU A 100 -8.98 -19.20 10.31
CA GLU A 100 -7.60 -18.97 9.80
C GLU A 100 -7.50 -19.14 8.27
N ASP A 101 -8.13 -20.21 7.73
CA ASP A 101 -8.11 -20.46 6.29
C ASP A 101 -8.79 -19.33 5.50
N ARG A 102 -9.92 -18.84 6.01
CA ARG A 102 -10.64 -17.74 5.36
C ARG A 102 -9.89 -16.42 5.44
N LYS A 103 -9.17 -16.15 6.54
CA LYS A 103 -8.32 -14.97 6.65
C LYS A 103 -7.26 -14.94 5.57
N LEU A 104 -6.59 -16.06 5.33
CA LEU A 104 -5.57 -16.16 4.29
C LEU A 104 -6.15 -15.90 2.90
N TYR A 105 -7.27 -16.56 2.56
CA TYR A 105 -7.91 -16.35 1.26
C TYR A 105 -8.42 -14.92 1.08
N ALA A 106 -9.05 -14.34 2.10
CA ALA A 106 -9.52 -12.96 2.05
C ALA A 106 -8.36 -11.98 1.83
N PHE A 107 -7.25 -12.17 2.52
CA PHE A 107 -6.05 -11.35 2.35
C PHE A 107 -5.47 -11.47 0.92
N LEU A 108 -5.34 -12.69 0.39
CA LEU A 108 -4.83 -12.91 -0.96
C LEU A 108 -5.75 -12.31 -2.04
N VAL A 109 -7.06 -12.52 -1.91
CA VAL A 109 -8.05 -11.95 -2.86
C VAL A 109 -8.03 -10.43 -2.82
N GLU A 110 -7.91 -9.83 -1.64
CA GLU A 110 -7.76 -8.38 -1.48
C GLU A 110 -6.54 -7.86 -2.21
N LYS A 111 -5.37 -8.48 -2.06
CA LYS A 111 -4.14 -8.07 -2.75
C LYS A 111 -4.26 -8.19 -4.27
N ILE A 112 -4.88 -9.24 -4.77
CA ILE A 112 -5.12 -9.41 -6.21
C ILE A 112 -6.08 -8.33 -6.71
N CYS A 113 -7.18 -8.06 -6.02
CA CYS A 113 -8.13 -7.02 -6.38
C CYS A 113 -7.48 -5.64 -6.38
N LEU A 114 -6.69 -5.33 -5.34
CA LEU A 114 -5.96 -4.07 -5.26
C LEU A 114 -4.98 -3.90 -6.43
N ALA A 115 -4.21 -4.95 -6.76
CA ALA A 115 -3.29 -4.92 -7.88
C ALA A 115 -4.02 -4.65 -9.22
N VAL A 116 -5.15 -5.31 -9.45
CA VAL A 116 -5.98 -5.10 -10.66
C VAL A 116 -6.52 -3.66 -10.70
N VAL A 117 -7.03 -3.15 -9.58
CA VAL A 117 -7.55 -1.77 -9.51
C VAL A 117 -6.42 -0.76 -9.75
N CYS A 118 -5.25 -0.96 -9.14
CA CYS A 118 -4.09 -0.09 -9.36
C CYS A 118 -3.62 -0.10 -10.82
N LEU A 119 -3.63 -1.26 -11.49
CA LEU A 119 -3.32 -1.36 -12.91
C LEU A 119 -4.33 -0.59 -13.77
N ILE A 120 -5.62 -0.73 -13.49
CA ILE A 120 -6.68 0.00 -14.21
C ILE A 120 -6.52 1.51 -13.99
N LEU A 121 -6.34 1.95 -12.75
CA LEU A 121 -6.12 3.34 -12.42
C LEU A 121 -4.85 3.89 -13.09
N GLY A 122 -3.76 3.13 -13.06
CA GLY A 122 -2.51 3.50 -13.75
C GLY A 122 -2.68 3.66 -15.25
N TYR A 123 -3.47 2.79 -15.88
CA TYR A 123 -3.78 2.90 -17.31
C TYR A 123 -4.69 4.11 -17.63
N VAL A 124 -5.74 4.32 -16.84
CA VAL A 124 -6.71 5.41 -17.08
C VAL A 124 -6.12 6.78 -16.77
N PHE A 125 -5.35 6.90 -15.68
CA PHE A 125 -4.79 8.18 -15.23
C PHE A 125 -3.35 8.41 -15.66
N GLY A 126 -2.68 7.42 -16.25
CA GLY A 126 -1.30 7.56 -16.72
C GLY A 126 -1.15 8.69 -17.74
N ASP A 127 -2.09 8.78 -18.69
CA ASP A 127 -2.12 9.84 -19.70
C ASP A 127 -2.37 11.22 -19.08
N ILE A 128 -3.22 11.29 -18.06
CA ILE A 128 -3.52 12.54 -17.34
C ILE A 128 -2.29 13.02 -16.56
N ILE A 129 -1.59 12.11 -15.92
CA ILE A 129 -0.37 12.42 -15.16
C ILE A 129 0.71 12.96 -16.10
N THR A 130 0.89 12.37 -17.28
CA THR A 130 1.87 12.85 -18.28
C THR A 130 1.49 14.19 -18.91
N MET A 131 0.20 14.55 -18.93
CA MET A 131 -0.26 15.86 -19.41
C MET A 131 -0.08 16.97 -18.36
N VAL A 132 -0.04 16.63 -17.10
CA VAL A 132 0.05 17.60 -15.98
C VAL A 132 1.51 17.87 -15.57
N LEU A 133 2.41 16.93 -15.84
CA LEU A 133 3.86 17.05 -15.65
C LEU A 133 4.57 17.64 -16.86
#